data_7be87db91cf67215f75bb8183937e937
#
_entry.id   7be87db91cf67215f75bb8183937e937
#
_cell.length_a   1.000
_cell.length_b   1.000
_cell.length_c   1.000
_cell.angle_alpha   90.00
_cell.angle_beta   90.00
_cell.angle_gamma   90.00
#
_symmetry.space_group_name_H-M   'P 1'
#
loop_
_entity.id
_entity.type
_entity.pdbx_description
1 polymer ?
#
loop_
_entity_poly.entity_id
_entity_poly.type
_entity_poly.pdbx_seq_one_letter_code
_entity_poly.pdbx_strand_id
1 'polypeptide(L)'
;SKEEELALMAQLGIQTTDSLDLFFPEKYNRISHVYSYSECFPDINPVQLKAAIYNGITPVSSREEAQAYIQNGELVNIANSPYYAIDRLTHSIPYLVPKCQQLLNTICVNFLDSLNSRGLPPHIPIVTSVLRTSSDISKLQKGNVNATTNSCHCYGTTVDITYNRFYPVTGNYVSSRKNVARYNERMKKILAQVLLDLRMQGKCYVKHERMQACFHLTVR
;
A
#
# COMPACT_ATOMS: atom_id res chain seq x y z
N SER A 1 -14.39 14.34 -17.62
CA SER A 1 -15.19 13.81 -18.73
C SER A 1 -14.57 12.52 -19.25
N LYS A 2 -15.30 11.75 -20.03
CA LYS A 2 -14.79 10.50 -20.67
C LYS A 2 -13.59 10.81 -21.60
N GLU A 3 -13.57 11.99 -22.17
CA GLU A 3 -12.45 12.46 -23.02
C GLU A 3 -11.18 12.74 -22.23
N GLU A 4 -11.29 13.29 -21.03
CA GLU A 4 -10.15 13.52 -20.13
C GLU A 4 -9.58 12.20 -19.59
N GLU A 5 -10.46 11.23 -19.32
CA GLU A 5 -10.08 9.90 -18.92
C GLU A 5 -9.30 9.19 -20.05
N LEU A 6 -9.78 9.24 -21.28
CA LEU A 6 -9.12 8.69 -22.46
C LEU A 6 -7.76 9.38 -22.71
N ALA A 7 -7.70 10.71 -22.53
CA ALA A 7 -6.45 11.46 -22.70
C ALA A 7 -5.41 11.07 -21.63
N LEU A 8 -5.83 10.89 -20.38
CA LEU A 8 -4.95 10.43 -19.30
C LEU A 8 -4.45 9.01 -19.54
N MET A 9 -5.34 8.11 -19.97
CA MET A 9 -4.97 6.74 -20.32
C MET A 9 -3.95 6.72 -21.47
N ALA A 10 -4.14 7.55 -22.51
CA ALA A 10 -3.21 7.68 -23.61
C ALA A 10 -1.84 8.21 -23.15
N GLN A 11 -1.80 9.19 -22.22
CA GLN A 11 -0.56 9.68 -21.64
C GLN A 11 0.19 8.62 -20.83
N LEU A 12 -0.55 7.72 -20.19
CA LEU A 12 0.02 6.60 -19.41
C LEU A 12 0.35 5.38 -20.31
N GLY A 13 0.11 5.45 -21.63
CA GLY A 13 0.30 4.34 -22.54
C GLY A 13 -0.64 3.16 -22.31
N ILE A 14 -1.83 3.41 -21.73
CA ILE A 14 -2.78 2.39 -21.31
C ILE A 14 -3.81 2.19 -22.42
N GLN A 15 -4.00 0.94 -22.83
CA GLN A 15 -5.06 0.58 -23.75
C GLN A 15 -6.41 0.50 -23.03
N THR A 16 -7.42 1.17 -23.57
CA THR A 16 -8.77 1.13 -23.05
C THR A 16 -9.47 -0.16 -23.43
N THR A 17 -10.03 -0.83 -22.43
CA THR A 17 -10.92 -1.97 -22.62
C THR A 17 -12.28 -1.69 -22.00
N ASP A 18 -13.36 -2.01 -22.70
CA ASP A 18 -14.73 -1.74 -22.22
C ASP A 18 -15.17 -2.65 -21.07
N SER A 19 -14.43 -3.71 -20.77
CA SER A 19 -14.63 -4.51 -19.57
C SER A 19 -13.38 -5.31 -19.19
N LEU A 20 -13.16 -5.48 -17.88
CA LEU A 20 -12.08 -6.26 -17.28
C LEU A 20 -12.03 -7.73 -17.72
N ASP A 21 -13.14 -8.27 -18.25
CA ASP A 21 -13.28 -9.70 -18.48
C ASP A 21 -13.17 -10.12 -19.96
N LEU A 22 -13.27 -9.16 -20.91
CA LEU A 22 -13.44 -9.49 -22.31
C LEU A 22 -12.15 -9.74 -23.08
N PHE A 23 -11.00 -9.23 -22.65
CA PHE A 23 -9.82 -9.13 -23.53
C PHE A 23 -8.62 -9.98 -23.16
N PHE A 24 -8.59 -10.54 -21.97
CA PHE A 24 -7.47 -11.37 -21.56
C PHE A 24 -7.94 -12.76 -21.18
N PRO A 25 -7.70 -13.75 -22.03
CA PRO A 25 -7.86 -15.15 -21.65
C PRO A 25 -7.10 -15.37 -20.34
N GLU A 26 -7.67 -16.18 -19.45
CA GLU A 26 -7.08 -16.49 -18.13
C GLU A 26 -5.57 -16.79 -18.18
N LYS A 27 -5.09 -17.40 -19.26
CA LYS A 27 -3.67 -17.71 -19.46
C LYS A 27 -2.75 -16.49 -19.46
N TYR A 28 -3.20 -15.31 -19.90
CA TYR A 28 -2.40 -14.08 -19.92
C TYR A 28 -2.47 -13.31 -18.60
N ASN A 29 -3.46 -13.60 -17.81
CA ASN A 29 -3.64 -13.00 -16.49
C ASN A 29 -3.20 -13.93 -15.36
N ARG A 30 -2.72 -15.12 -15.69
CA ARG A 30 -2.29 -16.09 -14.72
C ARG A 30 -0.99 -15.66 -14.06
N ILE A 31 -1.00 -15.48 -12.76
CA ILE A 31 0.14 -15.16 -11.93
C ILE A 31 0.53 -16.43 -11.19
N SER A 32 1.50 -17.16 -11.74
CA SER A 32 1.92 -18.45 -11.20
C SER A 32 2.88 -18.33 -10.02
N HIS A 33 3.57 -17.20 -9.86
CA HIS A 33 4.58 -17.00 -8.81
C HIS A 33 3.94 -16.85 -7.42
N VAL A 34 2.75 -16.30 -7.35
CA VAL A 34 2.00 -16.19 -6.08
C VAL A 34 1.11 -17.42 -5.94
N TYR A 35 1.70 -18.52 -5.52
CA TYR A 35 1.00 -19.81 -5.35
C TYR A 35 0.27 -19.92 -4.02
N SER A 36 0.77 -19.22 -2.99
CA SER A 36 0.17 -19.19 -1.65
C SER A 36 0.50 -17.83 -1.00
N TYR A 37 -0.50 -17.10 -0.57
CA TYR A 37 -0.28 -15.81 0.09
C TYR A 37 0.48 -15.94 1.41
N SER A 38 0.19 -16.95 2.19
CA SER A 38 0.85 -17.17 3.49
C SER A 38 2.31 -17.61 3.35
N GLU A 39 2.62 -18.39 2.33
CA GLU A 39 3.99 -18.85 2.08
C GLU A 39 4.83 -17.81 1.35
N CYS A 40 4.24 -17.08 0.41
CA CYS A 40 4.92 -15.99 -0.29
C CYS A 40 5.18 -14.78 0.62
N PHE A 41 4.34 -14.56 1.63
CA PHE A 41 4.41 -13.41 2.54
C PHE A 41 4.40 -13.86 4.02
N PRO A 42 5.46 -14.55 4.47
CA PRO A 42 5.51 -15.16 5.80
C PRO A 42 6.09 -14.27 6.88
N ASP A 43 6.49 -13.04 6.56
CA ASP A 43 7.32 -12.24 7.43
C ASP A 43 6.56 -11.74 8.66
N ILE A 44 6.75 -12.44 9.76
CA ILE A 44 6.10 -12.16 11.04
C ILE A 44 6.64 -10.89 11.71
N ASN A 45 5.89 -10.38 12.68
CA ASN A 45 6.21 -9.13 13.37
C ASN A 45 7.67 -9.04 13.91
N PRO A 46 8.25 -10.06 14.57
CA PRO A 46 9.63 -9.96 15.06
C PRO A 46 10.66 -9.73 13.96
N VAL A 47 10.45 -10.27 12.76
CA VAL A 47 11.33 -10.07 11.60
C VAL A 47 11.20 -8.64 11.08
N GLN A 48 9.97 -8.17 10.91
CA GLN A 48 9.70 -6.81 10.44
C GLN A 48 10.15 -5.76 11.47
N LEU A 49 9.97 -6.03 12.76
CA LEU A 49 10.35 -5.11 13.83
C LEU A 49 11.86 -4.81 13.85
N LYS A 50 12.71 -5.80 13.59
CA LYS A 50 14.16 -5.57 13.47
C LYS A 50 14.49 -4.57 12.35
N ALA A 51 13.86 -4.73 11.19
CA ALA A 51 14.04 -3.80 10.08
C ALA A 51 13.47 -2.42 10.39
N ALA A 52 12.31 -2.36 11.04
CA ALA A 52 11.70 -1.10 11.46
C ALA A 52 12.59 -0.30 12.42
N ILE A 53 13.15 -0.96 13.42
CA ILE A 53 14.10 -0.34 14.37
C ILE A 53 15.35 0.17 13.65
N TYR A 54 15.88 -0.63 12.73
CA TYR A 54 17.12 -0.29 12.02
C TYR A 54 16.94 0.89 11.05
N ASN A 55 15.83 0.95 10.32
CA ASN A 55 15.58 1.93 9.26
C ASN A 55 14.74 3.13 9.71
N GLY A 56 14.14 3.09 10.88
CA GLY A 56 13.12 4.04 11.31
C GLY A 56 13.60 5.11 12.28
N ILE A 57 12.64 5.92 12.68
CA ILE A 57 12.80 6.92 13.74
C ILE A 57 12.65 6.27 15.11
N THR A 58 13.07 6.97 16.16
CA THR A 58 12.65 6.63 17.53
C THR A 58 11.13 6.83 17.65
N PRO A 59 10.40 5.85 18.20
CA PRO A 59 8.96 6.00 18.42
C PRO A 59 8.59 7.26 19.18
N VAL A 60 7.56 7.94 18.73
CA VAL A 60 7.07 9.19 19.32
C VAL A 60 5.78 8.96 20.09
N SER A 61 5.53 9.79 21.10
CA SER A 61 4.34 9.68 21.94
C SER A 61 3.14 10.41 21.35
N SER A 62 3.36 11.46 20.58
CA SER A 62 2.32 12.35 20.07
C SER A 62 2.55 12.76 18.61
N ARG A 63 1.52 13.36 18.01
CA ARG A 63 1.58 13.91 16.66
C ARG A 63 2.49 15.15 16.59
N GLU A 64 2.56 15.92 17.65
CA GLU A 64 3.44 17.09 17.78
C GLU A 64 4.91 16.69 17.75
N GLU A 65 5.27 15.60 18.45
CA GLU A 65 6.62 15.04 18.38
C GLU A 65 6.96 14.54 16.96
N ALA A 66 6.01 13.89 16.28
CA ALA A 66 6.21 13.45 14.90
C ALA A 66 6.45 14.64 13.95
N GLN A 67 5.87 15.79 14.22
CA GLN A 67 6.06 17.01 13.42
C GLN A 67 7.51 17.50 13.43
N ALA A 68 8.25 17.30 14.51
CA ALA A 68 9.67 17.65 14.56
C ALA A 68 10.51 16.83 13.57
N TYR A 69 10.16 15.57 13.35
CA TYR A 69 10.80 14.71 12.35
C TYR A 69 10.45 15.11 10.91
N ILE A 70 9.28 15.71 10.68
CA ILE A 70 8.96 16.33 9.37
C ILE A 70 9.86 17.54 9.13
N GLN A 71 10.05 18.39 10.15
CA GLN A 71 10.85 19.61 10.03
C GLN A 71 12.33 19.32 9.77
N ASN A 72 12.88 18.26 10.33
CA ASN A 72 14.28 17.87 10.13
C ASN A 72 14.50 16.94 8.92
N GLY A 73 13.43 16.53 8.22
CA GLY A 73 13.51 15.70 7.03
C GLY A 73 13.65 14.18 7.26
N GLU A 74 13.63 13.72 8.52
CA GLU A 74 13.67 12.28 8.83
C GLU A 74 12.33 11.59 8.54
N LEU A 75 11.24 12.35 8.55
CA LEU A 75 9.93 11.92 8.07
C LEU A 75 9.46 12.81 6.92
N VAL A 76 8.67 12.24 6.03
CA VAL A 76 7.98 12.96 4.95
C VAL A 76 6.48 12.73 5.05
N ASN A 77 5.71 13.77 4.72
CA ASN A 77 4.27 13.66 4.62
C ASN A 77 3.89 13.05 3.27
N ILE A 78 3.16 11.94 3.30
CA ILE A 78 2.77 11.19 2.11
C ILE A 78 1.30 11.40 1.71
N ALA A 79 0.60 12.36 2.31
CA ALA A 79 -0.84 12.57 2.11
C ALA A 79 -1.24 12.88 0.67
N ASN A 80 -0.35 13.49 -0.09
CA ASN A 80 -0.60 13.91 -1.47
C ASN A 80 0.27 13.13 -2.45
N SER A 81 -0.29 12.14 -3.10
CA SER A 81 0.39 11.34 -4.12
C SER A 81 -0.57 10.96 -5.24
N PRO A 82 -0.12 10.99 -6.50
CA PRO A 82 -0.91 10.47 -7.62
C PRO A 82 -0.86 8.94 -7.71
N TYR A 83 0.04 8.27 -6.97
CA TYR A 83 0.31 6.84 -7.13
C TYR A 83 -0.51 5.95 -6.21
N TYR A 84 -1.04 6.50 -5.12
CA TYR A 84 -1.86 5.77 -4.13
C TYR A 84 -2.87 6.71 -3.49
N ALA A 85 -3.92 6.13 -2.96
CA ALA A 85 -4.86 6.83 -2.10
C ALA A 85 -4.58 6.47 -0.63
N ILE A 86 -4.91 7.38 0.28
CA ILE A 86 -4.85 7.12 1.72
C ILE A 86 -6.28 7.07 2.24
N ASP A 87 -6.63 5.98 2.91
CA ASP A 87 -7.92 5.84 3.57
C ASP A 87 -8.02 6.80 4.76
N ARG A 88 -9.22 7.01 5.29
CA ARG A 88 -9.39 7.82 6.50
C ARG A 88 -8.61 7.19 7.66
N LEU A 89 -7.51 7.83 8.04
CA LEU A 89 -6.66 7.38 9.13
C LEU A 89 -7.26 7.79 10.49
N THR A 90 -7.58 6.81 11.31
CA THR A 90 -8.12 7.04 12.66
C THR A 90 -7.08 6.87 13.76
N HIS A 91 -6.09 5.98 13.52
CA HIS A 91 -5.07 5.60 14.49
C HIS A 91 -3.67 5.58 13.87
N SER A 92 -3.45 6.42 12.90
CA SER A 92 -2.14 6.66 12.29
C SER A 92 -2.11 8.01 11.58
N ILE A 93 -0.92 8.48 11.24
CA ILE A 93 -0.68 9.73 10.53
C ILE A 93 0.12 9.47 9.26
N PRO A 94 -0.08 10.23 8.17
CA PRO A 94 0.48 9.95 6.85
C PRO A 94 1.97 10.34 6.76
N TYR A 95 2.79 9.84 7.67
CA TYR A 95 4.22 10.12 7.72
C TYR A 95 5.03 8.83 7.59
N LEU A 96 6.07 8.88 6.78
CA LEU A 96 7.02 7.79 6.58
C LEU A 96 8.45 8.32 6.52
N VAL A 97 9.42 7.46 6.82
CA VAL A 97 10.82 7.76 6.47
C VAL A 97 10.96 7.80 4.94
N PRO A 98 11.87 8.64 4.38
CA PRO A 98 12.03 8.77 2.93
C PRO A 98 12.22 7.44 2.20
N LYS A 99 12.98 6.52 2.77
CA LYS A 99 13.21 5.18 2.22
C LYS A 99 11.91 4.38 2.04
N CYS A 100 11.00 4.46 3.02
CA CYS A 100 9.70 3.79 2.96
C CYS A 100 8.75 4.46 1.95
N GLN A 101 8.78 5.79 1.85
CA GLN A 101 8.05 6.51 0.80
C GLN A 101 8.50 6.08 -0.60
N GLN A 102 9.80 5.97 -0.84
CA GLN A 102 10.34 5.52 -2.12
C GLN A 102 9.91 4.10 -2.45
N LEU A 103 9.91 3.20 -1.46
CA LEU A 103 9.40 1.84 -1.62
C LEU A 103 7.91 1.85 -2.00
N LEU A 104 7.09 2.63 -1.28
CA LEU A 104 5.66 2.75 -1.56
C LEU A 104 5.40 3.26 -2.98
N ASN A 105 6.12 4.29 -3.42
CA ASN A 105 6.03 4.80 -4.77
C ASN A 105 6.41 3.73 -5.80
N THR A 106 7.49 2.98 -5.57
CA THR A 106 7.91 1.89 -6.45
C THR A 106 6.85 0.79 -6.55
N ILE A 107 6.25 0.39 -5.43
CA ILE A 107 5.15 -0.58 -5.41
C ILE A 107 4.01 -0.10 -6.30
N CYS A 108 3.59 1.15 -6.15
CA CYS A 108 2.42 1.68 -6.85
C CYS A 108 2.67 1.89 -8.35
N VAL A 109 3.86 2.37 -8.73
CA VAL A 109 4.27 2.47 -10.14
C VAL A 109 4.32 1.09 -10.78
N ASN A 110 4.97 0.12 -10.14
CA ASN A 110 5.05 -1.25 -10.65
C ASN A 110 3.66 -1.90 -10.76
N PHE A 111 2.75 -1.57 -9.84
CA PHE A 111 1.37 -2.05 -9.91
C PHE A 111 0.64 -1.49 -11.14
N LEU A 112 0.74 -0.17 -11.39
CA LEU A 112 0.18 0.46 -12.58
C LEU A 112 0.76 -0.14 -13.87
N ASP A 113 2.08 -0.30 -13.93
CA ASP A 113 2.76 -0.92 -15.08
C ASP A 113 2.29 -2.36 -15.31
N SER A 114 2.08 -3.10 -14.22
CA SER A 114 1.59 -4.47 -14.27
C SER A 114 0.14 -4.56 -14.76
N LEU A 115 -0.71 -3.63 -14.37
CA LEU A 115 -2.07 -3.51 -14.91
C LEU A 115 -2.02 -3.16 -16.41
N ASN A 116 -1.23 -2.16 -16.77
CA ASN A 116 -1.07 -1.73 -18.17
C ASN A 116 -0.58 -2.86 -19.07
N SER A 117 0.46 -3.58 -18.68
CA SER A 117 1.02 -4.69 -19.46
C SER A 117 0.02 -5.85 -19.68
N ARG A 118 -1.00 -5.93 -18.87
CA ARG A 118 -2.10 -6.89 -18.96
C ARG A 118 -3.35 -6.32 -19.64
N GLY A 119 -3.30 -5.06 -20.08
CA GLY A 119 -4.45 -4.37 -20.66
C GLY A 119 -5.61 -4.14 -19.69
N LEU A 120 -5.31 -4.11 -18.40
CA LEU A 120 -6.31 -3.86 -17.37
C LEU A 120 -6.44 -2.36 -17.11
N PRO A 121 -7.65 -1.87 -16.78
CA PRO A 121 -7.85 -0.48 -16.45
C PRO A 121 -6.97 -0.03 -15.28
N PRO A 122 -6.47 1.22 -15.32
CA PRO A 122 -5.59 1.72 -14.27
C PRO A 122 -6.33 1.85 -12.94
N HIS A 123 -5.71 1.33 -11.90
CA HIS A 123 -6.14 1.46 -10.51
C HIS A 123 -4.96 1.79 -9.63
N ILE A 124 -5.18 2.50 -8.55
CA ILE A 124 -4.17 2.79 -7.54
C ILE A 124 -4.47 2.06 -6.23
N PRO A 125 -3.42 1.62 -5.52
CA PRO A 125 -3.56 1.00 -4.21
C PRO A 125 -4.08 1.99 -3.16
N ILE A 126 -4.63 1.45 -2.08
CA ILE A 126 -5.13 2.21 -0.93
C ILE A 126 -4.31 1.85 0.30
N VAL A 127 -3.67 2.86 0.89
CA VAL A 127 -2.94 2.76 2.16
C VAL A 127 -3.93 2.93 3.31
N THR A 128 -3.92 1.99 4.25
CA THR A 128 -4.88 1.95 5.36
C THR A 128 -4.25 2.20 6.73
N SER A 129 -2.92 2.07 6.86
CA SER A 129 -2.20 2.38 8.09
C SER A 129 -0.76 2.78 7.79
N VAL A 130 -0.25 3.73 8.54
CA VAL A 130 1.10 4.31 8.43
C VAL A 130 1.70 4.55 9.82
N LEU A 131 2.37 5.68 10.06
CA LEU A 131 2.99 5.95 11.37
C LEU A 131 1.94 5.99 12.50
N ARG A 132 2.22 5.25 13.57
CA ARG A 132 1.46 5.29 14.83
C ARG A 132 2.30 5.88 15.95
N THR A 133 1.69 6.77 16.72
CA THR A 133 2.26 7.25 17.98
C THR A 133 1.91 6.30 19.13
N SER A 134 2.56 6.44 20.29
CA SER A 134 2.17 5.66 21.49
C SER A 134 0.74 5.96 21.91
N SER A 135 0.29 7.20 21.70
CA SER A 135 -1.11 7.60 21.94
C SER A 135 -2.08 6.84 21.02
N ASP A 136 -1.73 6.66 19.74
CA ASP A 136 -2.54 5.86 18.81
C ASP A 136 -2.61 4.39 19.23
N ILE A 137 -1.49 3.81 19.65
CA ILE A 137 -1.42 2.43 20.16
C ILE A 137 -2.30 2.27 21.40
N SER A 138 -2.22 3.22 22.35
CA SER A 138 -3.05 3.18 23.57
C SER A 138 -4.54 3.24 23.26
N LYS A 139 -4.95 4.02 22.26
CA LYS A 139 -6.35 4.07 21.81
C LYS A 139 -6.78 2.75 21.17
N LEU A 140 -5.91 2.14 20.35
CA LEU A 140 -6.17 0.83 19.74
C LEU A 140 -6.32 -0.28 20.77
N GLN A 141 -5.49 -0.28 21.82
CA GLN A 141 -5.53 -1.27 22.90
C GLN A 141 -6.82 -1.21 23.73
N LYS A 142 -7.40 -0.02 23.90
CA LYS A 142 -8.72 0.13 24.55
C LYS A 142 -9.86 -0.54 23.78
N GLY A 143 -9.71 -0.64 22.45
CA GLY A 143 -10.68 -1.30 21.56
C GLY A 143 -10.31 -2.74 21.18
N ASN A 144 -9.06 -3.15 21.37
CA ASN A 144 -8.55 -4.45 20.95
C ASN A 144 -7.40 -4.90 21.87
N VAL A 145 -7.69 -5.85 22.76
CA VAL A 145 -6.73 -6.40 23.74
C VAL A 145 -5.48 -7.02 23.10
N ASN A 146 -5.57 -7.37 21.80
CA ASN A 146 -4.48 -8.01 21.03
C ASN A 146 -3.55 -6.99 20.33
N ALA A 147 -3.79 -5.68 20.48
CA ALA A 147 -2.89 -4.67 19.92
C ALA A 147 -1.55 -4.69 20.67
N THR A 148 -0.46 -4.97 19.94
CA THR A 148 0.88 -5.08 20.53
C THR A 148 1.46 -3.71 20.85
N THR A 149 2.17 -3.59 21.99
CA THR A 149 2.93 -2.39 22.35
C THR A 149 4.11 -2.12 21.41
N ASN A 150 4.64 -3.17 20.75
CA ASN A 150 5.78 -3.10 19.82
C ASN A 150 5.30 -3.20 18.37
N SER A 151 4.60 -2.18 17.91
CA SER A 151 4.14 -2.12 16.51
C SER A 151 5.24 -1.60 15.59
N CYS A 152 5.46 -2.28 14.46
CA CYS A 152 6.35 -1.80 13.41
C CYS A 152 5.96 -0.42 12.88
N HIS A 153 4.67 -0.08 12.95
CA HIS A 153 4.16 1.24 12.54
C HIS A 153 4.69 2.41 13.36
N CYS A 154 5.29 2.17 14.53
CA CYS A 154 5.83 3.25 15.37
C CYS A 154 7.12 3.87 14.84
N TYR A 155 7.75 3.28 13.83
CA TYR A 155 9.05 3.66 13.33
C TYR A 155 9.03 4.43 12.00
N GLY A 156 7.86 4.64 11.40
CA GLY A 156 7.74 5.30 10.10
C GLY A 156 8.22 4.47 8.90
N THR A 157 8.43 3.18 9.09
CA THR A 157 8.99 2.25 8.10
C THR A 157 7.99 1.24 7.55
N THR A 158 6.75 1.32 8.00
CA THR A 158 5.75 0.28 7.81
C THR A 158 4.44 0.86 7.29
N VAL A 159 3.86 0.19 6.32
CA VAL A 159 2.56 0.54 5.74
C VAL A 159 1.68 -0.70 5.61
N ASP A 160 0.37 -0.50 5.74
CA ASP A 160 -0.64 -1.47 5.37
C ASP A 160 -1.29 -1.02 4.06
N ILE A 161 -1.34 -1.92 3.08
CA ILE A 161 -2.02 -1.72 1.80
C ILE A 161 -3.16 -2.72 1.71
N THR A 162 -4.39 -2.25 1.58
CA THR A 162 -5.52 -3.16 1.44
C THR A 162 -5.47 -3.89 0.09
N TYR A 163 -5.89 -5.15 0.07
CA TYR A 163 -5.96 -5.96 -1.14
C TYR A 163 -7.38 -6.21 -1.65
N ASN A 164 -8.38 -5.69 -0.96
CA ASN A 164 -9.78 -5.89 -1.33
C ASN A 164 -10.46 -4.64 -1.86
N ARG A 165 -9.74 -3.52 -1.95
CA ARG A 165 -10.23 -2.25 -2.50
C ARG A 165 -9.13 -1.55 -3.27
N PHE A 166 -9.49 -0.95 -4.39
CA PHE A 166 -8.60 -0.15 -5.24
C PHE A 166 -9.37 1.06 -5.77
N TYR A 167 -8.69 2.17 -6.01
CA TYR A 167 -9.30 3.31 -6.67
C TYR A 167 -9.04 3.26 -8.17
N PRO A 168 -10.09 3.29 -9.02
CA PRO A 168 -9.90 3.49 -10.47
C PRO A 168 -9.29 4.87 -10.72
N VAL A 169 -8.32 4.92 -11.61
CA VAL A 169 -7.78 6.19 -12.12
C VAL A 169 -8.75 6.73 -13.14
N THR A 170 -9.60 7.67 -12.73
CA THR A 170 -10.53 8.38 -13.59
C THR A 170 -10.12 9.84 -13.66
N GLY A 171 -10.49 10.56 -14.75
CA GLY A 171 -10.08 11.95 -14.98
C GLY A 171 -10.44 12.94 -13.85
N ASN A 172 -11.39 12.58 -13.00
CA ASN A 172 -11.70 13.28 -11.75
C ASN A 172 -11.19 12.47 -10.57
N TYR A 173 -10.01 12.72 -10.19
CA TYR A 173 -9.15 12.01 -9.25
C TYR A 173 -9.70 11.82 -7.84
N VAL A 174 -10.64 12.61 -7.44
CA VAL A 174 -11.30 12.47 -6.16
C VAL A 174 -12.57 11.66 -6.38
N SER A 175 -12.38 10.39 -6.63
CA SER A 175 -13.55 9.53 -6.63
C SER A 175 -14.16 9.55 -5.24
N SER A 176 -15.42 9.88 -5.20
CA SER A 176 -16.24 9.61 -4.03
C SER A 176 -16.04 8.14 -3.63
N ARG A 177 -16.17 7.80 -2.35
CA ARG A 177 -16.15 6.40 -1.86
C ARG A 177 -17.04 5.44 -2.66
N LYS A 178 -17.97 5.97 -3.48
CA LYS A 178 -18.88 5.20 -4.35
C LYS A 178 -18.17 4.52 -5.53
N ASN A 179 -17.00 5.00 -5.95
CA ASN A 179 -16.27 4.50 -7.12
C ASN A 179 -15.10 3.59 -6.79
N VAL A 180 -15.00 3.15 -5.53
CA VAL A 180 -13.97 2.18 -5.14
C VAL A 180 -14.27 0.84 -5.77
N ALA A 181 -13.33 0.29 -6.51
CA ALA A 181 -13.44 -1.06 -7.03
C ALA A 181 -13.51 -2.05 -5.88
N ARG A 182 -14.53 -2.90 -5.89
CA ARG A 182 -14.71 -3.96 -4.90
C ARG A 182 -13.63 -5.02 -5.08
N TYR A 183 -13.55 -5.92 -4.10
CA TYR A 183 -12.64 -7.06 -4.13
C TYR A 183 -12.55 -7.70 -5.53
N ASN A 184 -11.34 -7.79 -6.00
CA ASN A 184 -10.99 -8.41 -7.27
C ASN A 184 -9.73 -9.25 -7.04
N GLU A 185 -9.87 -10.57 -7.09
CA GLU A 185 -8.78 -11.51 -6.85
C GLU A 185 -7.63 -11.32 -7.83
N ARG A 186 -7.92 -10.94 -9.07
CA ARG A 186 -6.91 -10.66 -10.08
C ARG A 186 -6.04 -9.46 -9.70
N MET A 187 -6.66 -8.35 -9.27
CA MET A 187 -5.92 -7.17 -8.81
C MET A 187 -5.12 -7.47 -7.53
N LYS A 188 -5.69 -8.23 -6.60
CA LYS A 188 -4.94 -8.71 -5.42
C LYS A 188 -3.70 -9.49 -5.83
N LYS A 189 -3.82 -10.42 -6.77
CA LYS A 189 -2.68 -11.22 -7.25
C LYS A 189 -1.64 -10.37 -7.95
N ILE A 190 -2.03 -9.39 -8.74
CA ILE A 190 -1.10 -8.46 -9.39
C ILE A 190 -0.33 -7.63 -8.36
N LEU A 191 -1.01 -7.07 -7.37
CA LEU A 191 -0.35 -6.37 -6.27
C LEU A 191 0.59 -7.32 -5.51
N ALA A 192 0.14 -8.53 -5.22
CA ALA A 192 0.95 -9.54 -4.57
C ALA A 192 2.20 -9.91 -5.38
N GLN A 193 2.10 -10.02 -6.70
CA GLN A 193 3.26 -10.26 -7.56
C GLN A 193 4.31 -9.14 -7.45
N VAL A 194 3.87 -7.89 -7.48
CA VAL A 194 4.75 -6.73 -7.30
C VAL A 194 5.46 -6.78 -5.94
N LEU A 195 4.72 -7.08 -4.89
CA LEU A 195 5.27 -7.19 -3.53
C LEU A 195 6.24 -8.37 -3.40
N LEU A 196 5.93 -9.51 -4.02
CA LEU A 196 6.81 -10.68 -4.01
C LEU A 196 8.13 -10.38 -4.72
N ASP A 197 8.10 -9.73 -5.87
CA ASP A 197 9.30 -9.35 -6.61
C ASP A 197 10.20 -8.42 -5.79
N LEU A 198 9.62 -7.41 -5.15
CA LEU A 198 10.38 -6.49 -4.29
C LEU A 198 10.90 -7.18 -3.02
N ARG A 199 10.11 -8.09 -2.44
CA ARG A 199 10.55 -8.89 -1.31
C ARG A 199 11.74 -9.78 -1.67
N MET A 200 11.68 -10.46 -2.82
CA MET A 200 12.77 -11.31 -3.32
C MET A 200 14.03 -10.51 -3.66
N GLN A 201 13.90 -9.25 -4.04
CA GLN A 201 15.01 -8.32 -4.23
C GLN A 201 15.56 -7.78 -2.89
N GLY A 202 15.01 -8.17 -1.75
CA GLY A 202 15.44 -7.70 -0.44
C GLY A 202 15.04 -6.26 -0.12
N LYS A 203 14.02 -5.69 -0.79
CA LYS A 203 13.57 -4.30 -0.58
C LYS A 203 12.61 -4.15 0.60
N CYS A 204 11.88 -5.20 0.93
CA CYS A 204 10.90 -5.20 2.01
C CYS A 204 10.66 -6.58 2.59
N TYR A 205 10.12 -6.59 3.79
CA TYR A 205 9.42 -7.73 4.38
C TYR A 205 7.92 -7.54 4.19
N VAL A 206 7.18 -8.61 3.98
CA VAL A 206 5.73 -8.56 3.75
C VAL A 206 5.02 -9.70 4.47
N LYS A 207 3.91 -9.40 5.12
CA LYS A 207 2.97 -10.36 5.68
C LYS A 207 1.58 -10.17 5.09
N HIS A 208 0.95 -11.28 4.71
CA HIS A 208 -0.46 -11.30 4.32
C HIS A 208 -1.35 -11.37 5.55
N GLU A 209 -2.08 -10.29 5.83
CA GLU A 209 -2.99 -10.20 6.98
C GLU A 209 -4.43 -10.46 6.55
N ARG A 210 -4.95 -11.62 6.93
CA ARG A 210 -6.30 -12.05 6.53
C ARG A 210 -7.41 -11.26 7.23
N MET A 211 -7.28 -11.05 8.53
CA MET A 211 -8.32 -10.39 9.34
C MET A 211 -8.49 -8.92 8.99
N GLN A 212 -7.39 -8.26 8.62
CA GLN A 212 -7.38 -6.84 8.25
C GLN A 212 -7.47 -6.63 6.73
N ALA A 213 -7.46 -7.70 5.95
CA ALA A 213 -7.50 -7.69 4.49
C ALA A 213 -6.44 -6.75 3.88
N CYS A 214 -5.20 -6.84 4.36
CA CYS A 214 -4.09 -6.02 3.89
C CYS A 214 -2.79 -6.81 3.76
N PHE A 215 -1.86 -6.25 2.98
CA PHE A 215 -0.46 -6.59 3.07
C PHE A 215 0.20 -5.63 4.05
N HIS A 216 0.80 -6.17 5.10
CA HIS A 216 1.58 -5.45 6.10
C HIS A 216 3.04 -5.54 5.70
N LEU A 217 3.66 -4.41 5.38
CA LEU A 217 5.03 -4.41 4.87
C LEU A 217 5.93 -3.39 5.56
N THR A 218 7.19 -3.77 5.71
CA THR A 218 8.24 -2.94 6.30
C THR A 218 9.43 -2.85 5.35
N VAL A 219 9.97 -1.65 5.14
CA VAL A 219 11.15 -1.41 4.30
C VAL A 219 12.40 -2.06 4.91
N ARG A 220 13.28 -2.58 4.04
CA ARG A 220 14.58 -3.17 4.44
C ARG A 220 15.74 -2.27 4.11
#